data_2d36697e7a81b00890d9409a84bb7d00
#
_entry.id   2d36697e7a81b00890d9409a84bb7d00
#
_cell.length_a   1.000
_cell.length_b   1.000
_cell.length_c   1.000
_cell.angle_alpha   90.00
_cell.angle_beta   90.00
_cell.angle_gamma   90.00
#
_symmetry.space_group_name_H-M   'P 1'
#
loop_
_entity.id
_entity.type
_entity.pdbx_description
1 polymer ?
#
loop_
_entity_poly.entity_id
_entity_poly.type
_entity_poly.pdbx_seq_one_letter_code
_entity_poly.pdbx_strand_id
1 'polypeptide(L)'
;MVGSTDEGDYPPIAHREVLAWAFYDFANSGYTTVVLTSIYSAFFVAAIAGGLAEASPGLPTLLWTISVALANFFVLLSAPVIGAIADYRACKKRFLALSTVLCVLGTALLGFAGPGEVTLAMALVILSAIAFASGENLIAAFLPEIARGDNMGRISGYGWSLGYFGGLLTLGICLGYITLSLIHI
;
A
#
# COMPACT_ATOMS: atom_id res chain seq x y z
N MET A 1 -9.42 -46.21 13.09
CA MET A 1 -10.36 -45.71 12.08
C MET A 1 -10.60 -44.26 12.41
N VAL A 2 -9.78 -43.35 11.80
CA VAL A 2 -9.99 -41.91 11.87
C VAL A 2 -10.86 -41.56 10.68
N GLY A 3 -12.04 -41.05 10.93
CA GLY A 3 -13.03 -40.74 9.93
C GLY A 3 -12.49 -39.74 8.93
N SER A 4 -12.81 -40.00 7.66
CA SER A 4 -12.67 -39.04 6.56
C SER A 4 -13.42 -37.75 6.93
N THR A 5 -12.68 -36.70 7.22
CA THR A 5 -13.25 -35.36 7.34
C THR A 5 -13.86 -34.97 6.01
N ASP A 6 -15.14 -34.72 6.07
CA ASP A 6 -16.04 -34.15 5.08
C ASP A 6 -15.30 -33.15 4.16
N GLU A 7 -14.89 -33.60 2.99
CA GLU A 7 -14.55 -32.73 1.86
C GLU A 7 -15.88 -32.15 1.37
N GLY A 8 -16.36 -31.15 2.10
CA GLY A 8 -17.56 -30.43 1.73
C GLY A 8 -17.46 -29.97 0.28
N ASP A 9 -18.56 -30.16 -0.42
CA ASP A 9 -18.87 -29.79 -1.81
C ASP A 9 -18.77 -28.26 -2.01
N TYR A 10 -17.54 -27.76 -1.93
CA TYR A 10 -17.25 -26.35 -2.14
C TYR A 10 -16.85 -26.13 -3.60
N PRO A 11 -17.33 -25.08 -4.27
CA PRO A 11 -16.99 -24.81 -5.66
C PRO A 11 -15.47 -24.69 -5.85
N PRO A 12 -14.93 -25.13 -6.99
CA PRO A 12 -13.51 -25.05 -7.27
C PRO A 12 -13.04 -23.58 -7.21
N ILE A 13 -11.85 -23.37 -6.63
CA ILE A 13 -11.24 -22.03 -6.52
C ILE A 13 -11.07 -21.48 -7.95
N ALA A 14 -11.66 -20.34 -8.22
CA ALA A 14 -11.55 -19.69 -9.52
C ALA A 14 -10.15 -19.10 -9.69
N HIS A 15 -9.33 -19.67 -10.58
CA HIS A 15 -7.98 -19.15 -10.89
C HIS A 15 -7.97 -17.64 -11.19
N ARG A 16 -9.05 -17.12 -11.76
CA ARG A 16 -9.21 -15.68 -12.05
C ARG A 16 -9.24 -14.82 -10.79
N GLU A 17 -9.82 -15.31 -9.70
CA GLU A 17 -9.88 -14.57 -8.43
C GLU A 17 -8.51 -14.54 -7.76
N VAL A 18 -7.78 -15.65 -7.78
CA VAL A 18 -6.40 -15.72 -7.28
C VAL A 18 -5.49 -14.78 -8.07
N LEU A 19 -5.61 -14.79 -9.41
CA LEU A 19 -4.83 -13.89 -10.25
C LEU A 19 -5.18 -12.42 -9.98
N ALA A 20 -6.47 -12.09 -9.89
CA ALA A 20 -6.90 -10.72 -9.62
C ALA A 20 -6.38 -10.22 -8.26
N TRP A 21 -6.41 -11.08 -7.24
CA TRP A 21 -5.87 -10.81 -5.91
C TRP A 21 -4.35 -10.56 -5.95
N ALA A 22 -3.61 -11.41 -6.63
CA ALA A 22 -2.16 -11.29 -6.76
C ALA A 22 -1.74 -10.07 -7.62
N PHE A 23 -2.52 -9.73 -8.67
CA PHE A 23 -2.30 -8.51 -9.45
C PHE A 23 -2.62 -7.23 -8.68
N TYR A 24 -3.56 -7.28 -7.74
CA TYR A 24 -3.78 -6.15 -6.85
C TYR A 24 -2.53 -5.88 -6.00
N ASP A 25 -1.96 -6.91 -5.41
CA ASP A 25 -0.73 -6.82 -4.60
C ASP A 25 0.45 -6.30 -5.45
N PHE A 26 0.59 -6.80 -6.69
CA PHE A 26 1.55 -6.30 -7.66
C PHE A 26 1.43 -4.78 -7.89
N ALA A 27 0.21 -4.28 -8.13
CA ALA A 27 -0.03 -2.87 -8.40
C ALA A 27 0.19 -2.00 -7.15
N ASN A 28 -0.21 -2.50 -5.98
CA ASN A 28 -0.19 -1.78 -4.73
C ASN A 28 1.23 -1.66 -4.13
N SER A 29 2.10 -2.65 -4.37
CA SER A 29 3.49 -2.67 -3.88
C SER A 29 4.34 -1.51 -4.40
N GLY A 30 3.98 -0.91 -5.54
CA GLY A 30 4.62 0.30 -6.05
C GLY A 30 4.55 1.48 -5.10
N TYR A 31 3.42 1.65 -4.38
CA TYR A 31 3.26 2.73 -3.40
C TYR A 31 4.26 2.57 -2.23
N THR A 32 4.34 1.40 -1.64
CA THR A 32 5.28 1.15 -0.54
C THR A 32 6.71 1.40 -0.96
N THR A 33 7.09 0.88 -2.12
CA THR A 33 8.49 0.94 -2.59
C THR A 33 8.87 2.36 -3.00
N VAL A 34 8.05 3.06 -3.77
CA VAL A 34 8.39 4.36 -4.34
C VAL A 34 8.06 5.50 -3.38
N VAL A 35 6.88 5.48 -2.75
CA VAL A 35 6.44 6.60 -1.91
C VAL A 35 6.97 6.45 -0.48
N LEU A 36 6.66 5.35 0.19
CA LEU A 36 6.99 5.23 1.60
C LEU A 36 8.46 4.97 1.88
N THR A 37 9.16 4.23 1.00
CA THR A 37 10.48 3.68 1.34
C THR A 37 11.62 4.36 0.60
N SER A 38 11.47 4.73 -0.68
CA SER A 38 12.62 5.09 -1.51
C SER A 38 12.58 6.53 -2.03
N ILE A 39 11.85 6.79 -3.11
CA ILE A 39 11.99 8.03 -3.87
C ILE A 39 11.35 9.22 -3.15
N TYR A 40 10.04 9.10 -2.82
CA TYR A 40 9.33 10.24 -2.24
C TYR A 40 9.79 10.53 -0.81
N SER A 41 10.10 9.52 -0.02
CA SER A 41 10.67 9.70 1.33
C SER A 41 11.99 10.47 1.30
N ALA A 42 12.89 10.13 0.37
CA ALA A 42 14.14 10.85 0.16
C ALA A 42 13.90 12.28 -0.33
N PHE A 43 12.97 12.47 -1.29
CA PHE A 43 12.59 13.79 -1.79
C PHE A 43 11.96 14.66 -0.69
N PHE A 44 11.10 14.10 0.16
CA PHE A 44 10.52 14.82 1.29
C PHE A 44 11.61 15.34 2.24
N VAL A 45 12.55 14.46 2.63
CA VAL A 45 13.62 14.82 3.58
C VAL A 45 14.61 15.80 2.98
N ALA A 46 15.02 15.60 1.72
CA ALA A 46 16.07 16.39 1.10
C ALA A 46 15.57 17.72 0.51
N ALA A 47 14.37 17.73 -0.09
CA ALA A 47 13.86 18.88 -0.84
C ALA A 47 12.70 19.58 -0.13
N ILE A 48 11.63 18.87 0.22
CA ILE A 48 10.42 19.50 0.79
C ILE A 48 10.72 20.09 2.17
N ALA A 49 11.29 19.28 3.06
CA ALA A 49 11.65 19.69 4.43
C ALA A 49 13.13 20.07 4.59
N GLY A 50 13.90 20.06 3.50
CA GLY A 50 15.36 20.27 3.53
C GLY A 50 15.78 21.57 4.21
N GLY A 51 15.05 22.66 3.99
CA GLY A 51 15.31 23.94 4.65
C GLY A 51 15.22 23.92 6.19
N LEU A 52 14.50 22.96 6.76
CA LEU A 52 14.41 22.79 8.22
C LEU A 52 15.66 22.10 8.80
N ALA A 53 16.47 21.46 7.96
CA ALA A 53 17.70 20.80 8.39
C ALA A 53 18.76 21.80 8.88
N GLU A 54 18.72 23.06 8.43
CA GLU A 54 19.61 24.12 8.91
C GLU A 54 19.39 24.44 10.38
N ALA A 55 18.12 24.39 10.83
CA ALA A 55 17.77 24.60 12.25
C ALA A 55 18.00 23.33 13.08
N SER A 56 17.74 22.15 12.53
CA SER A 56 17.94 20.85 13.19
C SER A 56 18.10 19.76 12.15
N PRO A 57 19.29 19.14 12.01
CA PRO A 57 19.56 18.14 10.94
C PRO A 57 18.64 16.92 10.95
N GLY A 58 18.07 16.54 12.11
CA GLY A 58 17.17 15.40 12.24
C GLY A 58 15.69 15.73 12.03
N LEU A 59 15.30 17.01 11.95
CA LEU A 59 13.90 17.43 11.91
C LEU A 59 13.15 16.94 10.66
N PRO A 60 13.70 17.01 9.44
CA PRO A 60 13.02 16.46 8.26
C PRO A 60 12.67 14.98 8.37
N THR A 61 13.62 14.18 8.85
CA THR A 61 13.42 12.73 9.07
C THR A 61 12.40 12.46 10.17
N LEU A 62 12.42 13.25 11.24
CA LEU A 62 11.43 13.16 12.32
C LEU A 62 10.01 13.43 11.79
N LEU A 63 9.83 14.48 11.00
CA LEU A 63 8.52 14.84 10.42
C LEU A 63 8.01 13.75 9.49
N TRP A 64 8.88 13.16 8.66
CA TRP A 64 8.55 12.00 7.85
C TRP A 64 8.07 10.81 8.71
N THR A 65 8.85 10.46 9.72
CA THR A 65 8.55 9.34 10.62
C THR A 65 7.23 9.56 11.36
N ILE A 66 6.99 10.79 11.86
CA ILE A 66 5.71 11.14 12.50
C ILE A 66 4.55 10.99 11.53
N SER A 67 4.70 11.40 10.26
CA SER A 67 3.63 11.26 9.26
C SER A 67 3.24 9.81 9.05
N VAL A 68 4.23 8.94 8.86
CA VAL A 68 4.01 7.50 8.68
C VAL A 68 3.45 6.86 9.97
N ALA A 69 3.97 7.25 11.13
CA ALA A 69 3.49 6.76 12.42
C ALA A 69 2.03 7.14 12.68
N LEU A 70 1.64 8.39 12.39
CA LEU A 70 0.25 8.83 12.51
C LEU A 70 -0.68 8.07 11.56
N ALA A 71 -0.26 7.85 10.32
CA ALA A 71 -1.04 7.05 9.38
C ALA A 71 -1.30 5.65 9.93
N ASN A 72 -0.26 4.96 10.38
CA ASN A 72 -0.39 3.63 10.97
C ASN A 72 -1.23 3.61 12.24
N PHE A 73 -1.14 4.64 13.08
CA PHE A 73 -1.97 4.78 14.27
C PHE A 73 -3.46 4.88 13.91
N PHE A 74 -3.83 5.69 12.93
CA PHE A 74 -5.21 5.78 12.46
C PHE A 74 -5.70 4.48 11.85
N VAL A 75 -4.85 3.78 11.10
CA VAL A 75 -5.20 2.45 10.55
C VAL A 75 -5.42 1.44 11.67
N LEU A 76 -4.56 1.41 12.69
CA LEU A 76 -4.70 0.51 13.84
C LEU A 76 -6.06 0.68 14.53
N LEU A 77 -6.52 1.91 14.70
CA LEU A 77 -7.82 2.20 15.32
C LEU A 77 -9.00 1.90 14.39
N SER A 78 -8.86 2.16 13.10
CA SER A 78 -9.97 2.03 12.14
C SER A 78 -10.12 0.64 11.53
N ALA A 79 -9.05 -0.14 11.40
CA ALA A 79 -9.07 -1.43 10.73
C ALA A 79 -10.09 -2.43 11.30
N PRO A 80 -10.23 -2.62 12.64
CA PRO A 80 -11.23 -3.53 13.19
C PRO A 80 -12.66 -3.09 12.86
N VAL A 81 -12.93 -1.78 12.88
CA VAL A 81 -14.24 -1.20 12.60
C VAL A 81 -14.58 -1.34 11.12
N ILE A 82 -13.64 -0.96 10.24
CA ILE A 82 -13.83 -1.08 8.79
C ILE A 82 -13.99 -2.54 8.39
N GLY A 83 -13.18 -3.45 8.95
CA GLY A 83 -13.28 -4.88 8.71
C GLY A 83 -14.65 -5.44 9.12
N ALA A 84 -15.11 -5.15 10.33
CA ALA A 84 -16.42 -5.60 10.82
C ALA A 84 -17.58 -5.06 9.95
N ILE A 85 -17.55 -3.80 9.55
CA ILE A 85 -18.57 -3.22 8.66
C ILE A 85 -18.53 -3.86 7.28
N ALA A 86 -17.33 -4.06 6.72
CA ALA A 86 -17.12 -4.65 5.41
C ALA A 86 -17.65 -6.09 5.35
N ASP A 87 -17.43 -6.87 6.42
CA ASP A 87 -17.93 -8.23 6.55
C ASP A 87 -19.44 -8.26 6.74
N TYR A 88 -19.97 -7.50 7.71
CA TYR A 88 -21.41 -7.48 8.02
C TYR A 88 -22.27 -7.05 6.81
N ARG A 89 -21.82 -6.08 6.03
CA ARG A 89 -22.55 -5.56 4.87
C ARG A 89 -22.17 -6.23 3.55
N ALA A 90 -21.30 -7.21 3.55
CA ALA A 90 -20.77 -7.87 2.35
C ALA A 90 -20.27 -6.86 1.28
N CYS A 91 -19.63 -5.77 1.73
CA CYS A 91 -19.21 -4.68 0.85
C CYS A 91 -17.68 -4.48 0.78
N LYS A 92 -16.89 -5.53 1.08
CA LYS A 92 -15.41 -5.50 1.02
C LYS A 92 -14.89 -4.90 -0.28
N LYS A 93 -15.44 -5.31 -1.44
CA LYS A 93 -15.02 -4.81 -2.77
C LYS A 93 -15.21 -3.31 -2.93
N ARG A 94 -16.27 -2.74 -2.36
CA ARG A 94 -16.53 -1.28 -2.42
C ARG A 94 -15.55 -0.51 -1.54
N PHE A 95 -15.28 -0.99 -0.34
CA PHE A 95 -14.27 -0.40 0.54
C PHE A 95 -12.87 -0.50 -0.06
N LEU A 96 -12.53 -1.64 -0.67
CA LEU A 96 -11.27 -1.83 -1.38
C LEU A 96 -11.13 -0.83 -2.54
N ALA A 97 -12.16 -0.69 -3.38
CA ALA A 97 -12.15 0.27 -4.47
C ALA A 97 -12.01 1.72 -3.97
N LEU A 98 -12.72 2.08 -2.90
CA LEU A 98 -12.63 3.42 -2.31
C LEU A 98 -11.23 3.70 -1.77
N SER A 99 -10.64 2.77 -1.01
CA SER A 99 -9.28 2.92 -0.48
C SER A 99 -8.25 3.03 -1.61
N THR A 100 -8.40 2.23 -2.67
CA THR A 100 -7.52 2.32 -3.85
C THR A 100 -7.63 3.69 -4.54
N VAL A 101 -8.84 4.18 -4.77
CA VAL A 101 -9.06 5.51 -5.39
C VAL A 101 -8.47 6.62 -4.51
N LEU A 102 -8.69 6.57 -3.19
CA LEU A 102 -8.14 7.56 -2.26
C LEU A 102 -6.60 7.50 -2.22
N CYS A 103 -6.02 6.31 -2.27
CA CYS A 103 -4.57 6.14 -2.34
C CYS A 103 -4.00 6.75 -3.62
N VAL A 104 -4.59 6.43 -4.77
CA VAL A 104 -4.15 6.96 -6.09
C VAL A 104 -4.28 8.48 -6.13
N LEU A 105 -5.42 9.04 -5.71
CA LEU A 105 -5.63 10.48 -5.67
C LEU A 105 -4.66 11.17 -4.70
N GLY A 106 -4.50 10.64 -3.49
CA GLY A 106 -3.55 11.17 -2.51
C GLY A 106 -2.12 11.15 -3.05
N THR A 107 -1.72 10.06 -3.70
CA THR A 107 -0.40 9.93 -4.34
C THR A 107 -0.22 10.92 -5.49
N ALA A 108 -1.22 11.10 -6.34
CA ALA A 108 -1.17 12.08 -7.43
C ALA A 108 -1.05 13.52 -6.90
N LEU A 109 -1.74 13.83 -5.82
CA LEU A 109 -1.67 15.14 -5.16
C LEU A 109 -0.31 15.41 -4.51
N LEU A 110 0.46 14.38 -4.14
CA LEU A 110 1.84 14.57 -3.64
C LEU A 110 2.74 15.28 -4.65
N GLY A 111 2.45 15.18 -5.95
CA GLY A 111 3.17 15.89 -7.00
C GLY A 111 3.03 17.42 -6.96
N PHE A 112 2.05 17.95 -6.21
CA PHE A 112 1.88 19.39 -6.03
C PHE A 112 2.60 19.94 -4.81
N ALA A 113 3.10 19.08 -3.92
CA ALA A 113 3.85 19.50 -2.74
C ALA A 113 5.30 19.83 -3.11
N GLY A 114 5.60 21.11 -3.17
CA GLY A 114 6.93 21.65 -3.48
C GLY A 114 7.82 21.89 -2.25
N PRO A 115 9.07 22.35 -2.48
CA PRO A 115 9.98 22.72 -1.39
C PRO A 115 9.36 23.75 -0.44
N GLY A 116 9.40 23.47 0.86
CA GLY A 116 8.81 24.31 1.92
C GLY A 116 7.35 24.01 2.26
N GLU A 117 6.62 23.26 1.43
CA GLU A 117 5.21 22.89 1.68
C GLU A 117 5.09 21.65 2.56
N VAL A 118 5.82 21.63 3.66
CA VAL A 118 5.96 20.48 4.55
C VAL A 118 4.61 20.01 5.10
N THR A 119 3.76 20.92 5.53
CA THR A 119 2.45 20.58 6.11
C THR A 119 1.53 19.91 5.08
N LEU A 120 1.50 20.42 3.85
CA LEU A 120 0.73 19.83 2.75
C LEU A 120 1.23 18.42 2.44
N ALA A 121 2.55 18.28 2.29
CA ALA A 121 3.17 16.97 2.01
C ALA A 121 2.86 15.95 3.12
N MET A 122 3.01 16.33 4.40
CA MET A 122 2.67 15.48 5.55
C MET A 122 1.20 15.05 5.52
N ALA A 123 0.27 15.98 5.31
CA ALA A 123 -1.16 15.68 5.26
C ALA A 123 -1.49 14.69 4.13
N LEU A 124 -0.91 14.88 2.94
CA LEU A 124 -1.12 14.01 1.79
C LEU A 124 -0.48 12.62 1.98
N VAL A 125 0.71 12.55 2.58
CA VAL A 125 1.35 11.27 2.95
C VAL A 125 0.49 10.52 3.95
N ILE A 126 0.00 11.19 5.01
CA ILE A 126 -0.87 10.56 6.00
C ILE A 126 -2.14 10.01 5.34
N LEU A 127 -2.80 10.82 4.51
CA LEU A 127 -4.04 10.42 3.85
C LEU A 127 -3.82 9.23 2.89
N SER A 128 -2.81 9.31 2.03
CA SER A 128 -2.51 8.24 1.07
C SER A 128 -2.03 6.97 1.75
N ALA A 129 -1.25 7.07 2.84
CA ALA A 129 -0.79 5.92 3.61
C ALA A 129 -1.93 5.23 4.39
N ILE A 130 -2.89 6.00 4.95
CA ILE A 130 -4.10 5.42 5.56
C ILE A 130 -4.91 4.66 4.51
N ALA A 131 -5.11 5.26 3.35
CA ALA A 131 -5.85 4.63 2.26
C ALA A 131 -5.15 3.37 1.75
N PHE A 132 -3.83 3.41 1.56
CA PHE A 132 -2.99 2.28 1.19
C PHE A 132 -3.12 1.13 2.21
N ALA A 133 -2.84 1.38 3.48
CA ALA A 133 -2.84 0.36 4.51
C ALA A 133 -4.26 -0.21 4.77
N SER A 134 -5.31 0.60 4.60
CA SER A 134 -6.69 0.11 4.63
C SER A 134 -6.98 -0.85 3.47
N GLY A 135 -6.47 -0.55 2.27
CA GLY A 135 -6.53 -1.43 1.11
C GLY A 135 -5.82 -2.76 1.34
N GLU A 136 -4.61 -2.72 1.91
CA GLU A 136 -3.82 -3.91 2.29
C GLU A 136 -4.59 -4.81 3.27
N ASN A 137 -5.17 -4.24 4.31
CA ASN A 137 -5.97 -5.00 5.28
C ASN A 137 -7.21 -5.63 4.62
N LEU A 138 -7.87 -4.91 3.72
CA LEU A 138 -9.05 -5.41 3.03
C LEU A 138 -8.71 -6.50 2.01
N ILE A 139 -7.63 -6.35 1.24
CA ILE A 139 -7.23 -7.39 0.27
C ILE A 139 -6.74 -8.66 0.98
N ALA A 140 -6.06 -8.53 2.12
CA ALA A 140 -5.67 -9.65 2.94
C ALA A 140 -6.89 -10.44 3.45
N ALA A 141 -8.00 -9.76 3.77
CA ALA A 141 -9.24 -10.38 4.22
C ALA A 141 -9.96 -11.22 3.13
N PHE A 142 -9.56 -11.12 1.86
CA PHE A 142 -10.04 -12.00 0.80
C PHE A 142 -9.29 -13.34 0.72
N LEU A 143 -8.07 -13.41 1.27
CA LEU A 143 -7.25 -14.62 1.17
C LEU A 143 -7.96 -15.88 1.69
N PRO A 144 -8.65 -15.89 2.85
CA PRO A 144 -9.41 -17.05 3.31
C PRO A 144 -10.61 -17.42 2.43
N GLU A 145 -11.12 -16.49 1.61
CA GLU A 145 -12.24 -16.73 0.69
C GLU A 145 -11.76 -17.40 -0.61
N ILE A 146 -10.53 -17.09 -1.07
CA ILE A 146 -9.95 -17.58 -2.33
C ILE A 146 -8.93 -18.71 -2.14
N ALA A 147 -8.53 -19.00 -0.90
CA ALA A 147 -7.55 -20.03 -0.55
C ALA A 147 -8.12 -20.94 0.54
N ARG A 148 -7.69 -22.18 0.54
CA ARG A 148 -8.13 -23.17 1.54
C ARG A 148 -6.92 -23.86 2.14
N GLY A 149 -7.05 -24.26 3.40
CA GLY A 149 -6.12 -25.06 4.19
C GLY A 149 -4.74 -25.27 3.56
N ASP A 150 -4.58 -26.33 2.81
CA ASP A 150 -3.31 -26.75 2.23
C ASP A 150 -2.76 -25.82 1.14
N ASN A 151 -3.62 -25.01 0.50
CA ASN A 151 -3.23 -24.12 -0.60
C ASN A 151 -2.98 -22.65 -0.17
N MET A 152 -3.37 -22.27 1.06
CA MET A 152 -3.28 -20.88 1.53
C MET A 152 -1.85 -20.34 1.49
N GLY A 153 -0.86 -21.10 1.99
CA GLY A 153 0.53 -20.70 1.97
C GLY A 153 1.09 -20.51 0.55
N ARG A 154 0.67 -21.40 -0.39
CA ARG A 154 1.11 -21.31 -1.79
C ARG A 154 0.49 -20.10 -2.51
N ILE A 155 -0.79 -19.83 -2.31
CA ILE A 155 -1.47 -18.68 -2.90
C ILE A 155 -0.93 -17.38 -2.32
N SER A 156 -0.75 -17.30 -1.00
CA SER A 156 -0.07 -16.18 -0.36
C SER A 156 1.33 -15.94 -0.92
N GLY A 157 2.10 -17.02 -1.12
CA GLY A 157 3.44 -16.92 -1.72
C GLY A 157 3.44 -16.36 -3.14
N TYR A 158 2.44 -16.67 -3.95
CA TYR A 158 2.29 -16.08 -5.29
C TYR A 158 2.00 -14.57 -5.23
N GLY A 159 1.12 -14.12 -4.32
CA GLY A 159 0.86 -12.70 -4.11
C GLY A 159 2.13 -11.95 -3.73
N TRP A 160 2.80 -12.41 -2.69
CA TRP A 160 4.05 -11.80 -2.24
C TRP A 160 5.12 -11.72 -3.33
N SER A 161 5.31 -12.81 -4.08
CA SER A 161 6.28 -12.83 -5.18
C SER A 161 5.93 -11.80 -6.26
N LEU A 162 4.66 -11.73 -6.67
CA LEU A 162 4.20 -10.75 -7.64
C LEU A 162 4.29 -9.32 -7.09
N GLY A 163 3.98 -9.09 -5.81
CA GLY A 163 4.15 -7.81 -5.14
C GLY A 163 5.59 -7.31 -5.21
N TYR A 164 6.57 -8.14 -4.91
CA TYR A 164 7.99 -7.79 -5.06
C TYR A 164 8.35 -7.38 -6.49
N PHE A 165 7.89 -8.13 -7.49
CA PHE A 165 8.11 -7.75 -8.90
C PHE A 165 7.43 -6.43 -9.24
N GLY A 166 6.21 -6.17 -8.74
CA GLY A 166 5.51 -4.91 -8.92
C GLY A 166 6.27 -3.73 -8.33
N GLY A 167 6.73 -3.85 -7.10
CA GLY A 167 7.53 -2.84 -6.43
C GLY A 167 8.85 -2.53 -7.16
N LEU A 168 9.59 -3.57 -7.55
CA LEU A 168 10.85 -3.43 -8.31
C LEU A 168 10.63 -2.81 -9.69
N LEU A 169 9.59 -3.23 -10.40
CA LEU A 169 9.26 -2.67 -11.72
C LEU A 169 8.91 -1.18 -11.61
N THR A 170 8.05 -0.83 -10.67
CA THR A 170 7.67 0.57 -10.43
C THR A 170 8.87 1.42 -10.04
N LEU A 171 9.73 0.92 -9.16
CA LEU A 171 10.97 1.60 -8.77
C LEU A 171 11.89 1.80 -9.98
N GLY A 172 12.07 0.75 -10.79
CA GLY A 172 12.89 0.81 -11.99
C GLY A 172 12.39 1.84 -13.01
N ILE A 173 11.07 1.89 -13.24
CA ILE A 173 10.45 2.89 -14.12
C ILE A 173 10.67 4.31 -13.57
N CYS A 174 10.42 4.53 -12.27
CA CYS A 174 10.60 5.84 -11.65
C CYS A 174 12.07 6.30 -11.68
N LEU A 175 13.01 5.44 -11.34
CA LEU A 175 14.45 5.74 -11.40
C LEU A 175 14.91 6.00 -12.83
N GLY A 176 14.44 5.20 -13.79
CA GLY A 176 14.71 5.41 -15.21
C GLY A 176 14.21 6.77 -15.69
N TYR A 177 12.98 7.14 -15.31
CA TYR A 177 12.44 8.47 -15.64
C TYR A 177 13.27 9.61 -15.03
N ILE A 178 13.65 9.51 -13.75
CA ILE A 178 14.45 10.53 -13.06
C ILE A 178 15.83 10.67 -13.73
N THR A 179 16.51 9.56 -14.01
CA THR A 179 17.85 9.59 -14.63
C THR A 179 17.81 10.15 -16.04
N LEU A 180 16.82 9.78 -16.85
CA LEU A 180 16.63 10.32 -18.19
C LEU A 180 16.29 11.81 -18.15
N SER A 181 15.45 12.26 -17.21
CA SER A 181 15.12 13.67 -17.02
C SER A 181 16.35 14.51 -16.65
N LEU A 182 17.23 13.97 -15.79
CA LEU A 182 18.48 14.66 -15.40
C LEU A 182 19.51 14.75 -16.54
N ILE A 183 19.50 13.82 -17.50
CA ILE A 183 20.40 13.86 -18.66
C ILE A 183 19.97 14.95 -19.67
N HIS A 184 18.70 15.34 -19.66
CA HIS A 184 18.15 16.34 -20.59
C HIS A 184 18.16 17.78 -20.03
N ILE A 185 18.61 18.00 -18.79
CA ILE A 185 18.81 19.32 -18.17
C ILE A 185 20.29 19.69 -18.21
#